data_39f2954ea55a3eec208fc2eedcfe5f42
#
_entry.id   39f2954ea55a3eec208fc2eedcfe5f42
#
_cell.length_a   1.000
_cell.length_b   1.000
_cell.length_c   1.000
_cell.angle_alpha   90.00
_cell.angle_beta   90.00
_cell.angle_gamma   90.00
#
_symmetry.space_group_name_H-M   'P 1'
#
loop_
_entity.id
_entity.type
_entity.pdbx_description
1 polymer ?
#
loop_
_entity_poly.entity_id
_entity_poly.type
_entity_poly.pdbx_seq_one_letter_code
_entity_poly.pdbx_strand_id
1 'polypeptide(L)'
;MQLDIFPDQARLRREDPSQNMRRFYRMVIQPDLFGGASLIREWGRIGSPGTVRIDHHPDEGMAVTALMALAIEKRRRGYAL
;
A
#
# COMPACT_ATOMS: atom_id res chain seq x y z
N MET A 1 4.44 -4.76 19.35
CA MET A 1 3.35 -4.92 18.38
C MET A 1 3.92 -5.28 17.03
N GLN A 2 3.48 -6.37 16.47
CA GLN A 2 3.95 -6.80 15.16
C GLN A 2 3.06 -6.15 14.09
N LEU A 3 3.68 -5.45 13.17
CA LEU A 3 2.98 -4.83 12.04
C LEU A 3 3.15 -5.69 10.80
N ASP A 4 2.07 -5.87 10.02
CA ASP A 4 2.15 -6.54 8.72
C ASP A 4 2.64 -5.58 7.64
N ILE A 5 3.63 -4.77 8.00
CA ILE A 5 4.32 -3.90 7.06
C ILE A 5 5.77 -4.38 6.99
N PHE A 6 6.12 -4.90 5.83
CA PHE A 6 7.49 -5.29 5.52
C PHE A 6 8.13 -4.20 4.65
N PRO A 7 9.47 -4.15 4.56
CA PRO A 7 10.10 -3.13 3.73
C PRO A 7 9.64 -3.10 2.28
N ASP A 8 9.09 -4.20 1.75
CA ASP A 8 8.69 -4.33 0.35
C ASP A 8 7.18 -4.47 0.15
N GLN A 9 6.36 -4.49 1.21
CA GLN A 9 4.91 -4.64 1.04
C GLN A 9 4.13 -4.12 2.24
N ALA A 10 2.86 -3.77 1.99
CA ALA A 10 1.89 -3.40 3.02
C ALA A 10 0.49 -3.79 2.57
N ARG A 11 -0.31 -4.33 3.48
CA ARG A 11 -1.70 -4.69 3.25
C ARG A 11 -2.56 -4.06 4.33
N LEU A 12 -3.50 -3.22 3.93
CA LEU A 12 -4.32 -2.47 4.86
C LEU A 12 -5.80 -2.64 4.49
N ARG A 13 -6.66 -2.58 5.51
CA ARG A 13 -8.11 -2.64 5.34
C ARG A 13 -8.78 -1.55 6.14
N ARG A 14 -9.92 -1.09 5.63
CA ARG A 14 -10.82 -0.24 6.38
C ARG A 14 -12.22 -0.83 6.28
N GLU A 15 -12.75 -1.25 7.41
CA GLU A 15 -14.09 -1.82 7.49
C GLU A 15 -14.90 -1.04 8.51
N ASP A 16 -16.06 -0.55 8.08
CA ASP A 16 -17.02 0.15 8.92
C ASP A 16 -18.43 -0.30 8.51
N PRO A 17 -19.00 -1.31 9.19
CA PRO A 17 -20.32 -1.83 8.85
C PRO A 17 -21.42 -0.78 8.92
N SER A 18 -21.30 0.20 9.81
CA SER A 18 -22.31 1.26 9.95
C SER A 18 -22.40 2.15 8.72
N GLN A 19 -21.33 2.22 7.93
CA GLN A 19 -21.26 3.00 6.69
C GLN A 19 -21.20 2.10 5.45
N ASN A 20 -21.40 0.80 5.62
CA ASN A 20 -21.25 -0.18 4.55
C ASN A 20 -19.89 -0.04 3.85
N MET A 21 -18.85 0.22 4.64
CA MET A 21 -17.52 0.46 4.12
C MET A 21 -16.66 -0.78 4.29
N ARG A 22 -16.15 -1.31 3.16
CA ARG A 22 -15.28 -2.46 3.13
C ARG A 22 -14.23 -2.23 2.04
N ARG A 23 -13.12 -1.61 2.44
CA ARG A 23 -12.07 -1.19 1.49
C ARG A 23 -10.74 -1.84 1.82
N PHE A 24 -9.93 -2.02 0.78
CA PHE A 24 -8.56 -2.46 0.92
C PHE A 24 -7.61 -1.46 0.27
N TYR A 25 -6.37 -1.48 0.73
CA TYR A 25 -5.26 -0.76 0.14
C TYR A 25 -4.01 -1.61 0.31
N ARG A 26 -3.37 -1.95 -0.79
CA ARG A 26 -2.14 -2.73 -0.73
C ARG A 26 -1.06 -2.16 -1.62
N MET A 27 0.16 -2.35 -1.19
CA MET A 27 1.34 -1.84 -1.87
C MET A 27 2.40 -2.91 -1.92
N VAL A 28 3.15 -2.94 -3.00
CA VAL A 28 4.31 -3.80 -3.14
C VAL A 28 5.41 -3.08 -3.90
N ILE A 29 6.65 -3.31 -3.51
CA ILE A 29 7.81 -2.76 -4.20
C ILE A 29 8.39 -3.85 -5.09
N GLN A 30 8.58 -3.51 -6.36
CA GLN A 30 9.20 -4.39 -7.33
C GLN A 30 10.47 -3.74 -7.87
N PRO A 31 11.65 -4.23 -7.43
CA PRO A 31 12.91 -3.72 -7.96
C PRO A 31 13.04 -4.03 -9.45
N ASP A 32 13.69 -3.14 -10.21
CA ASP A 32 14.02 -3.40 -11.59
C ASP A 32 15.49 -3.84 -11.73
N LEU A 33 15.90 -4.16 -12.95
CA LEU A 33 17.24 -4.65 -13.22
C LEU A 33 18.33 -3.56 -13.22
N PHE A 34 17.92 -2.29 -13.12
CA PHE A 34 18.82 -1.14 -13.28
C PHE A 34 18.98 -0.35 -11.99
N GLY A 35 18.63 -0.93 -10.85
CA GLY A 35 18.76 -0.29 -9.55
C GLY A 35 17.57 0.55 -9.12
N GLY A 36 16.60 0.79 -10.00
CA GLY A 36 15.35 1.45 -9.66
C GLY A 36 14.34 0.49 -9.05
N ALA A 37 13.21 1.02 -8.64
CA ALA A 37 12.12 0.23 -8.08
C ALA A 37 10.78 0.88 -8.38
N SER A 38 9.75 0.05 -8.54
CA SER A 38 8.37 0.51 -8.71
C SER A 38 7.59 0.25 -7.43
N LEU A 39 6.84 1.25 -7.00
CA LEU A 39 5.83 1.10 -5.95
C LEU A 39 4.50 0.86 -6.64
N ILE A 40 3.98 -0.36 -6.52
CA ILE A 40 2.71 -0.75 -7.12
C ILE A 40 1.65 -0.64 -6.04
N ARG A 41 0.63 0.20 -6.28
CA ARG A 41 -0.47 0.44 -5.35
C ARG A 41 -1.76 -0.10 -5.95
N GLU A 42 -2.55 -0.80 -5.15
CA GLU A 42 -3.86 -1.26 -5.55
C GLU A 42 -4.84 -1.00 -4.42
N TRP A 43 -6.01 -0.44 -4.73
CA TRP A 43 -7.03 -0.15 -3.74
C TRP A 43 -8.42 -0.29 -4.34
N GLY A 44 -9.40 -0.48 -3.47
CA GLY A 44 -10.78 -0.60 -3.90
C GLY A 44 -11.66 -1.19 -2.81
N ARG A 45 -12.83 -1.68 -3.22
CA ARG A 45 -13.76 -2.38 -2.35
C ARG A 45 -13.34 -3.84 -2.25
N ILE A 46 -13.37 -4.39 -1.03
CA ILE A 46 -13.06 -5.81 -0.81
C ILE A 46 -14.02 -6.67 -1.63
N GLY A 47 -13.46 -7.62 -2.37
CA GLY A 47 -14.22 -8.51 -3.23
C GLY A 47 -14.44 -8.00 -4.65
N SER A 48 -13.96 -6.81 -4.98
CA SER A 48 -14.06 -6.23 -6.32
C SER A 48 -12.67 -5.98 -6.91
N PRO A 49 -12.54 -5.90 -8.24
CA PRO A 49 -11.29 -5.46 -8.84
C PRO A 49 -10.93 -4.06 -8.36
N GLY A 50 -9.64 -3.86 -8.07
CA GLY A 50 -9.16 -2.57 -7.57
C GLY A 50 -8.63 -1.69 -8.69
N THR A 51 -8.32 -0.44 -8.30
CA THR A 51 -7.56 0.48 -9.13
C THR A 51 -6.08 0.24 -8.87
N VAL A 52 -5.27 0.20 -9.92
CA VAL A 52 -3.83 0.00 -9.83
C VAL A 52 -3.10 1.24 -10.30
N ARG A 53 -2.08 1.65 -9.54
CA ARG A 53 -1.17 2.71 -9.92
C ARG A 53 0.26 2.27 -9.69
N ILE A 54 1.14 2.59 -10.63
CA ILE A 54 2.56 2.26 -10.55
C ILE A 54 3.36 3.55 -10.52
N ASP A 55 4.15 3.74 -9.46
CA ASP A 55 5.02 4.89 -9.28
C ASP A 55 6.48 4.42 -9.35
N HIS A 56 7.25 4.95 -10.30
CA HIS A 56 8.65 4.63 -10.43
C HIS A 56 9.53 5.49 -9.52
N HIS A 57 10.52 4.85 -8.90
CA HIS A 57 11.50 5.53 -8.05
C HIS A 57 12.92 5.20 -8.51
N PRO A 58 13.87 6.14 -8.32
CA PRO A 58 15.26 5.93 -8.78
C PRO A 58 15.97 4.78 -8.08
N ASP A 59 15.55 4.46 -6.85
CA ASP A 59 16.14 3.37 -6.09
C ASP A 59 15.13 2.76 -5.13
N GLU A 60 15.47 1.60 -4.59
CA GLU A 60 14.58 0.87 -3.70
C GLU A 60 14.33 1.62 -2.39
N GLY A 61 15.33 2.31 -1.86
CA GLY A 61 15.19 3.07 -0.62
C GLY A 61 14.15 4.17 -0.74
N MET A 62 14.11 4.87 -1.86
CA MET A 62 13.10 5.89 -2.10
C MET A 62 11.69 5.28 -2.23
N ALA A 63 11.58 4.12 -2.87
CA ALA A 63 10.31 3.41 -2.96
C ALA A 63 9.82 2.96 -1.57
N VAL A 64 10.71 2.46 -0.72
CA VAL A 64 10.38 2.08 0.66
C VAL A 64 9.91 3.29 1.45
N THR A 65 10.59 4.42 1.34
CA THR A 65 10.19 5.66 2.00
C THR A 65 8.79 6.09 1.58
N ALA A 66 8.49 6.03 0.28
CA ALA A 66 7.17 6.35 -0.24
C ALA A 66 6.10 5.39 0.28
N LEU A 67 6.39 4.08 0.32
CA LEU A 67 5.47 3.08 0.86
C LEU A 67 5.14 3.38 2.32
N MET A 68 6.15 3.65 3.14
CA MET A 68 5.95 3.91 4.57
C MET A 68 5.13 5.18 4.79
N ALA A 69 5.40 6.24 4.03
CA ALA A 69 4.63 7.48 4.12
C ALA A 69 3.16 7.27 3.79
N LEU A 70 2.88 6.51 2.73
CA LEU A 70 1.51 6.18 2.34
C LEU A 70 0.81 5.30 3.38
N ALA A 71 1.52 4.32 3.94
CA ALA A 71 0.97 3.46 4.99
C ALA A 71 0.55 4.28 6.22
N ILE A 72 1.39 5.24 6.63
CA ILE A 72 1.08 6.13 7.75
C ILE A 72 -0.15 6.97 7.42
N GLU A 73 -0.21 7.54 6.22
CA GLU A 73 -1.35 8.35 5.79
C GLU A 73 -2.65 7.55 5.81
N LYS A 74 -2.63 6.32 5.27
CA LYS A 74 -3.81 5.47 5.24
C LYS A 74 -4.26 5.05 6.63
N ARG A 75 -3.32 4.79 7.54
CA ARG A 75 -3.67 4.48 8.93
C ARG A 75 -4.37 5.66 9.60
N ARG A 76 -3.96 6.88 9.33
CA ARG A 76 -4.64 8.08 9.83
C ARG A 76 -6.07 8.18 9.33
N ARG A 77 -6.35 7.63 8.15
CA ARG A 77 -7.68 7.59 7.56
C ARG A 77 -8.52 6.41 8.01
N GLY A 78 -8.03 5.61 8.97
CA GLY A 78 -8.77 4.50 9.54
C GLY A 78 -8.46 3.14 8.93
N TYR A 79 -7.50 3.04 8.03
CA TYR A 79 -7.04 1.75 7.54
C TYR A 79 -6.21 1.05 8.63
N ALA A 80 -6.35 -0.26 8.74
CA ALA A 80 -5.62 -1.09 9.68
C ALA A 80 -5.03 -2.32 9.00
N LEU A 81 -4.07 -2.92 9.69
CA LEU A 81 -3.40 -4.13 9.22
C LEU A 81 -4.25 -5.37 9.42
#